data_36a7020e3cd727557ce82f17e3a0d0f7
#
_entry.id   36a7020e3cd727557ce82f17e3a0d0f7
#
_cell.length_a   1.000
_cell.length_b   1.000
_cell.length_c   1.000
_cell.angle_alpha   90.00
_cell.angle_beta   90.00
_cell.angle_gamma   90.00
#
_symmetry.space_group_name_H-M   'P 1'
#
loop_
_entity.id
_entity.type
_entity.pdbx_description
1 polymer ?
#
loop_
_entity_poly.entity_id
_entity_poly.type
_entity_poly.pdbx_seq_one_letter_code
_entity_poly.pdbx_strand_id
1 'polypeptide(L)'
;MGISVGVLDHFNIRTRNLADTVRFYEDILGLEKGARPNFAFPGAWMYSEGKAVVHLVDISRTEEPQKPDSGVVHHVAFASYGFDGMKRRLETKGMAYDSRQVPGGDLWQIFVNDPNGVMIELNYEAAKEQTAAAPSERRDDVGAR
;
A
#
# COMPACT_ATOMS: atom_id res chain seq x y z
N MET A 1 23.10 7.60 -27.33
CA MET A 1 22.22 7.75 -26.16
C MET A 1 22.85 7.17 -24.92
N GLY A 2 22.80 7.89 -23.82
CA GLY A 2 23.30 7.37 -22.55
C GLY A 2 22.40 6.30 -21.96
N ILE A 3 22.93 5.60 -20.96
CA ILE A 3 22.19 4.65 -20.15
C ILE A 3 21.60 5.40 -18.97
N SER A 4 20.32 5.16 -18.67
CA SER A 4 19.71 5.72 -17.46
C SER A 4 18.72 4.71 -16.88
N VAL A 5 18.62 4.71 -15.56
CA VAL A 5 17.60 3.97 -14.83
C VAL A 5 16.60 4.99 -14.30
N GLY A 6 15.33 4.81 -14.62
CA GLY A 6 14.27 5.73 -14.23
C GLY A 6 13.74 5.46 -12.84
N VAL A 7 12.52 5.94 -12.57
CA VAL A 7 11.84 5.71 -11.30
C VAL A 7 11.46 4.24 -11.16
N LEU A 8 11.23 3.81 -9.92
CA LEU A 8 10.72 2.46 -9.64
C LEU A 8 9.40 2.24 -10.39
N ASP A 9 9.34 1.19 -11.19
CA ASP A 9 8.17 0.88 -12.00
C ASP A 9 7.13 0.08 -11.22
N HIS A 10 7.54 -1.06 -10.71
CA HIS A 10 6.68 -1.93 -9.91
C HIS A 10 7.54 -2.86 -9.07
N PHE A 11 6.90 -3.51 -8.10
CA PHE A 11 7.50 -4.65 -7.44
C PHE A 11 6.57 -5.85 -7.56
N ASN A 12 7.14 -7.04 -7.45
CA ASN A 12 6.43 -8.30 -7.67
C ASN A 12 6.39 -9.10 -6.38
N ILE A 13 5.23 -9.67 -6.09
CA ILE A 13 5.01 -10.53 -4.93
C ILE A 13 4.59 -11.90 -5.44
N ARG A 14 5.30 -12.93 -5.01
CA ARG A 14 4.95 -14.32 -5.28
C ARG A 14 4.24 -14.86 -4.04
N THR A 15 2.98 -15.23 -4.20
CA THR A 15 2.13 -15.56 -3.07
C THR A 15 1.35 -16.85 -3.28
N ARG A 16 1.21 -17.65 -2.22
CA ARG A 16 0.30 -18.79 -2.20
C ARG A 16 -1.11 -18.38 -1.77
N ASN A 17 -1.33 -17.09 -1.51
CA ASN A 17 -2.59 -16.55 -1.02
C ASN A 17 -3.01 -15.31 -1.81
N LEU A 18 -3.28 -15.53 -3.12
CA LEU A 18 -3.59 -14.44 -4.05
C LEU A 18 -4.83 -13.65 -3.60
N ALA A 19 -5.89 -14.35 -3.23
CA ALA A 19 -7.16 -13.69 -2.89
C ALA A 19 -7.01 -12.72 -1.71
N ASP A 20 -6.37 -13.14 -0.63
CA ASP A 20 -6.16 -12.28 0.53
C ASP A 20 -5.20 -11.14 0.21
N THR A 21 -4.20 -11.39 -0.63
CA THR A 21 -3.26 -10.36 -1.05
C THR A 21 -3.97 -9.29 -1.88
N VAL A 22 -4.78 -9.69 -2.83
CA VAL A 22 -5.59 -8.74 -3.62
C VAL A 22 -6.47 -7.91 -2.69
N ARG A 23 -7.18 -8.55 -1.75
CA ARG A 23 -8.03 -7.83 -0.80
C ARG A 23 -7.26 -6.80 0.02
N PHE A 24 -6.05 -7.14 0.48
CA PHE A 24 -5.23 -6.18 1.22
C PHE A 24 -4.95 -4.94 0.38
N TYR A 25 -4.46 -5.11 -0.84
CA TYR A 25 -4.11 -3.97 -1.70
C TYR A 25 -5.34 -3.19 -2.14
N GLU A 26 -6.50 -3.84 -2.30
CA GLU A 26 -7.75 -3.14 -2.62
C GLU A 26 -8.35 -2.45 -1.39
N ASP A 27 -8.61 -3.21 -0.34
CA ASP A 27 -9.44 -2.72 0.78
C ASP A 27 -8.65 -1.84 1.75
N ILE A 28 -7.36 -2.11 1.92
CA ILE A 28 -6.52 -1.35 2.84
C ILE A 28 -5.83 -0.21 2.12
N LEU A 29 -5.08 -0.49 1.06
CA LEU A 29 -4.32 0.54 0.36
C LEU A 29 -5.14 1.30 -0.69
N GLY A 30 -6.29 0.77 -1.10
CA GLY A 30 -7.14 1.43 -2.09
C GLY A 30 -6.63 1.33 -3.51
N LEU A 31 -5.78 0.35 -3.81
CA LEU A 31 -5.34 0.11 -5.18
C LEU A 31 -6.45 -0.60 -5.97
N GLU A 32 -6.40 -0.51 -7.28
CA GLU A 32 -7.39 -1.13 -8.14
C GLU A 32 -6.79 -2.29 -8.92
N LYS A 33 -7.44 -3.45 -8.87
CA LYS A 33 -7.09 -4.56 -9.73
C LYS A 33 -7.46 -4.19 -11.16
N GLY A 34 -6.52 -4.35 -12.10
CA GLY A 34 -6.74 -3.91 -13.47
C GLY A 34 -6.12 -4.83 -14.50
N ALA A 35 -6.06 -4.33 -15.73
CA ALA A 35 -5.57 -5.05 -16.90
C ALA A 35 -4.18 -5.64 -16.66
N ARG A 36 -3.98 -6.83 -17.20
CA ARG A 36 -2.77 -7.60 -17.06
C ARG A 36 -2.57 -8.40 -18.37
N PRO A 37 -1.34 -8.52 -18.87
CA PRO A 37 -1.12 -9.38 -20.04
C PRO A 37 -1.64 -10.81 -19.80
N ASN A 38 -1.99 -11.49 -20.86
CA ASN A 38 -2.56 -12.84 -20.77
C ASN A 38 -1.48 -13.89 -20.52
N PHE A 39 -0.85 -13.81 -19.34
CA PHE A 39 0.16 -14.79 -18.93
C PHE A 39 -0.47 -16.15 -18.67
N ALA A 40 0.32 -17.22 -18.86
CA ALA A 40 -0.14 -18.58 -18.60
C ALA A 40 -0.28 -18.89 -17.10
N PHE A 41 0.32 -18.09 -16.23
CA PHE A 41 0.25 -18.27 -14.76
C PHE A 41 -0.76 -17.29 -14.16
N PRO A 42 -1.45 -17.71 -13.09
CA PRO A 42 -2.42 -16.82 -12.44
C PRO A 42 -1.74 -15.71 -11.64
N GLY A 43 -2.43 -14.59 -11.48
CA GLY A 43 -1.92 -13.45 -10.77
C GLY A 43 -2.86 -12.27 -10.89
N ALA A 44 -2.39 -11.11 -10.45
CA ALA A 44 -3.14 -9.87 -10.54
C ALA A 44 -2.17 -8.68 -10.60
N TRP A 45 -2.58 -7.63 -11.26
CA TRP A 45 -1.88 -6.36 -11.28
C TRP A 45 -2.72 -5.33 -10.52
N MET A 46 -2.08 -4.67 -9.55
CA MET A 46 -2.73 -3.67 -8.70
C MET A 46 -2.25 -2.29 -9.10
N TYR A 47 -3.19 -1.39 -9.36
CA TYR A 47 -2.93 -0.08 -9.94
C TYR A 47 -3.05 1.02 -8.90
N SER A 48 -2.12 1.95 -8.94
CA SER A 48 -2.17 3.22 -8.22
C SER A 48 -1.93 4.34 -9.23
N GLU A 49 -2.83 5.31 -9.24
CA GLU A 49 -2.73 6.46 -10.15
C GLU A 49 -2.51 6.07 -11.62
N GLY A 50 -3.24 5.03 -12.06
CA GLY A 50 -3.19 4.57 -13.44
C GLY A 50 -1.99 3.70 -13.80
N LYS A 51 -1.15 3.33 -12.84
CA LYS A 51 0.03 2.52 -13.06
C LYS A 51 -0.03 1.23 -12.25
N ALA A 52 0.31 0.10 -12.89
CA ALA A 52 0.36 -1.20 -12.23
C ALA A 52 1.64 -1.31 -11.41
N VAL A 53 1.59 -0.86 -10.15
CA VAL A 53 2.76 -0.75 -9.28
C VAL A 53 3.03 -2.01 -8.46
N VAL A 54 2.04 -2.89 -8.29
CA VAL A 54 2.21 -4.16 -7.59
C VAL A 54 1.76 -5.29 -8.51
N HIS A 55 2.67 -6.19 -8.84
CA HIS A 55 2.38 -7.37 -9.63
C HIS A 55 2.35 -8.59 -8.73
N LEU A 56 1.25 -9.30 -8.74
CA LEU A 56 1.06 -10.49 -7.91
C LEU A 56 1.11 -11.73 -8.78
N VAL A 57 1.87 -12.74 -8.35
CA VAL A 57 1.95 -14.05 -9.00
C VAL A 57 1.46 -15.10 -8.01
N ASP A 58 0.49 -15.89 -8.45
CA ASP A 58 -0.05 -16.97 -7.64
C ASP A 58 0.84 -18.21 -7.81
N ILE A 59 1.50 -18.61 -6.73
CA ILE A 59 2.33 -19.83 -6.70
C ILE A 59 1.67 -20.99 -5.97
N SER A 60 0.37 -20.89 -5.65
CA SER A 60 -0.33 -21.90 -4.84
C SER A 60 -0.40 -23.29 -5.51
N ARG A 61 -0.30 -23.33 -6.84
CA ARG A 61 -0.32 -24.58 -7.61
C ARG A 61 1.08 -25.01 -8.07
N THR A 62 2.10 -24.41 -7.50
CA THR A 62 3.51 -24.75 -7.78
C THR A 62 4.12 -25.38 -6.54
N GLU A 63 5.34 -25.87 -6.66
CA GLU A 63 6.10 -26.39 -5.51
C GLU A 63 6.91 -25.29 -4.80
N GLU A 64 6.87 -24.07 -5.32
CA GLU A 64 7.60 -22.95 -4.71
C GLU A 64 7.03 -22.65 -3.32
N PRO A 65 7.88 -22.65 -2.27
CA PRO A 65 7.41 -22.36 -0.92
C PRO A 65 7.09 -20.88 -0.75
N GLN A 66 6.11 -20.59 0.10
CA GLN A 66 5.85 -19.21 0.52
C GLN A 66 7.02 -18.70 1.35
N LYS A 67 7.59 -17.57 0.96
CA LYS A 67 8.59 -16.90 1.79
C LYS A 67 7.89 -16.22 2.98
N PRO A 68 8.53 -16.18 4.15
CA PRO A 68 7.92 -15.58 5.34
C PRO A 68 7.91 -14.05 5.34
N ASP A 69 8.77 -13.44 4.52
CA ASP A 69 8.94 -11.99 4.46
C ASP A 69 9.57 -11.58 3.13
N SER A 70 9.95 -10.32 3.01
CA SER A 70 10.56 -9.77 1.79
C SER A 70 12.08 -9.91 1.74
N GLY A 71 12.69 -10.61 2.69
CA GLY A 71 14.14 -10.83 2.73
C GLY A 71 14.88 -9.55 3.07
N VAL A 72 15.95 -9.25 2.32
CA VAL A 72 16.78 -8.06 2.58
C VAL A 72 16.06 -6.76 2.19
N VAL A 73 14.99 -6.81 1.41
CA VAL A 73 14.15 -5.65 1.16
C VAL A 73 13.26 -5.45 2.39
N HIS A 74 13.60 -4.48 3.23
CA HIS A 74 12.93 -4.28 4.50
C HIS A 74 11.49 -3.79 4.33
N HIS A 75 11.27 -2.84 3.46
CA HIS A 75 9.94 -2.28 3.20
C HIS A 75 9.86 -1.65 1.82
N VAL A 76 8.62 -1.39 1.40
CA VAL A 76 8.28 -0.63 0.21
C VAL A 76 7.43 0.55 0.66
N ALA A 77 7.71 1.76 0.16
CA ALA A 77 7.03 2.96 0.61
C ALA A 77 6.18 3.57 -0.51
N PHE A 78 4.97 4.02 -0.13
CA PHE A 78 4.07 4.76 -1.01
C PHE A 78 3.92 6.18 -0.50
N ALA A 79 3.96 7.16 -1.41
CA ALA A 79 3.52 8.51 -1.11
C ALA A 79 2.00 8.48 -0.94
N SER A 80 1.49 9.04 0.14
CA SER A 80 0.11 8.83 0.54
C SER A 80 -0.56 10.13 1.03
N TYR A 81 -1.89 10.10 1.08
CA TYR A 81 -2.73 11.19 1.58
C TYR A 81 -3.79 10.58 2.50
N GLY A 82 -4.23 11.34 3.51
CA GLY A 82 -5.28 10.90 4.40
C GLY A 82 -4.77 10.08 5.58
N PHE A 83 -3.80 10.60 6.32
CA PHE A 83 -3.17 9.93 7.46
C PHE A 83 -4.18 9.45 8.51
N ASP A 84 -5.04 10.36 8.99
CA ASP A 84 -6.04 10.00 10.01
C ASP A 84 -7.09 9.03 9.47
N GLY A 85 -7.48 9.19 8.22
CA GLY A 85 -8.40 8.27 7.56
C GLY A 85 -7.85 6.86 7.46
N MET A 86 -6.57 6.72 7.13
CA MET A 86 -5.93 5.41 7.05
C MET A 86 -5.86 4.74 8.43
N LYS A 87 -5.52 5.51 9.47
CA LYS A 87 -5.51 4.97 10.84
C LYS A 87 -6.89 4.43 11.21
N ARG A 88 -7.95 5.19 10.94
CA ARG A 88 -9.32 4.74 11.20
C ARG A 88 -9.66 3.47 10.41
N ARG A 89 -9.25 3.40 9.14
CA ARG A 89 -9.49 2.22 8.32
C ARG A 89 -8.81 0.99 8.91
N LEU A 90 -7.55 1.10 9.30
CA LEU A 90 -6.80 0.00 9.88
C LEU A 90 -7.41 -0.47 11.20
N GLU A 91 -7.82 0.48 12.04
CA GLU A 91 -8.48 0.18 13.32
C GLU A 91 -9.83 -0.51 13.09
N THR A 92 -10.63 -0.02 12.16
CA THR A 92 -11.92 -0.64 11.80
C THR A 92 -11.74 -2.05 11.28
N LYS A 93 -10.68 -2.30 10.52
CA LYS A 93 -10.37 -3.64 9.98
C LYS A 93 -9.66 -4.54 11.00
N GLY A 94 -9.35 -4.05 12.19
CA GLY A 94 -8.64 -4.81 13.21
C GLY A 94 -7.20 -5.14 12.86
N MET A 95 -6.55 -4.31 12.05
CA MET A 95 -5.19 -4.55 11.60
C MET A 95 -4.18 -3.86 12.49
N ALA A 96 -3.13 -4.59 12.87
CA ALA A 96 -2.00 -4.02 13.59
C ALA A 96 -1.21 -3.10 12.67
N TYR A 97 -0.80 -1.97 13.20
CA TYR A 97 0.04 -1.02 12.47
C TYR A 97 0.82 -0.15 13.46
N ASP A 98 1.89 0.45 12.98
CA ASP A 98 2.61 1.48 13.71
C ASP A 98 2.44 2.81 13.00
N SER A 99 2.40 3.91 13.75
CA SER A 99 2.39 5.24 13.17
C SER A 99 3.36 6.14 13.93
N ARG A 100 3.95 7.08 13.22
CA ARG A 100 4.84 8.05 13.87
C ARG A 100 4.93 9.33 13.06
N GLN A 101 5.29 10.39 13.78
CA GLN A 101 5.67 11.65 13.18
C GLN A 101 7.19 11.77 13.33
N VAL A 102 7.89 11.89 12.20
CA VAL A 102 9.33 11.97 12.19
C VAL A 102 9.77 13.28 12.87
N PRO A 103 10.83 13.27 13.68
CA PRO A 103 11.35 14.49 14.31
C PRO A 103 11.58 15.59 13.27
N GLY A 104 11.16 16.82 13.58
CA GLY A 104 11.13 17.93 12.64
C GLY A 104 9.73 18.22 12.12
N GLY A 105 8.81 17.25 12.21
CA GLY A 105 7.40 17.46 11.92
C GLY A 105 6.97 17.42 10.47
N ASP A 106 7.90 17.18 9.54
CA ASP A 106 7.61 17.28 8.10
C ASP A 106 7.01 16.01 7.52
N LEU A 107 7.24 14.87 8.15
CA LEU A 107 6.87 13.57 7.63
C LEU A 107 6.13 12.75 8.67
N TRP A 108 4.95 12.26 8.29
CA TRP A 108 4.17 11.30 9.09
C TRP A 108 4.18 9.96 8.36
N GLN A 109 4.25 8.87 9.13
CA GLN A 109 4.38 7.53 8.56
C GLN A 109 3.43 6.55 9.21
N ILE A 110 2.92 5.61 8.41
CA ILE A 110 2.21 4.43 8.87
C ILE A 110 2.93 3.21 8.31
N PHE A 111 3.12 2.19 9.15
CA PHE A 111 3.71 0.91 8.76
C PHE A 111 2.70 -0.18 8.98
N VAL A 112 2.43 -0.97 7.95
CA VAL A 112 1.50 -2.08 8.00
C VAL A 112 2.04 -3.23 7.15
N ASN A 113 1.85 -4.47 7.59
CA ASN A 113 2.28 -5.64 6.82
C ASN A 113 1.16 -6.15 5.94
N ASP A 114 1.51 -6.54 4.71
CA ASP A 114 0.58 -7.27 3.87
C ASP A 114 0.45 -8.73 4.34
N PRO A 115 -0.44 -9.55 3.75
CA PRO A 115 -0.61 -10.94 4.18
C PRO A 115 0.63 -11.83 3.99
N ASN A 116 1.61 -11.39 3.23
CA ASN A 116 2.82 -12.16 2.93
C ASN A 116 4.03 -11.72 3.77
N GLY A 117 3.84 -10.80 4.70
CA GLY A 117 4.93 -10.27 5.51
C GLY A 117 5.73 -9.16 4.83
N VAL A 118 5.22 -8.58 3.75
CA VAL A 118 5.84 -7.41 3.14
C VAL A 118 5.43 -6.18 3.95
N MET A 119 6.42 -5.47 4.50
CA MET A 119 6.16 -4.24 5.22
C MET A 119 5.90 -3.11 4.24
N ILE A 120 4.75 -2.48 4.37
CA ILE A 120 4.36 -1.32 3.59
C ILE A 120 4.48 -0.08 4.46
N GLU A 121 5.23 0.90 3.98
CA GLU A 121 5.35 2.20 4.61
C GLU A 121 4.51 3.20 3.83
N LEU A 122 3.64 3.92 4.53
CA LEU A 122 2.84 4.98 3.93
C LEU A 122 3.38 6.31 4.44
N ASN A 123 3.82 7.15 3.52
CA ASN A 123 4.45 8.43 3.84
C ASN A 123 3.48 9.58 3.54
N TYR A 124 3.31 10.45 4.51
CA TYR A 124 2.42 11.60 4.43
C TYR A 124 3.21 12.87 4.69
N GLU A 125 3.08 13.85 3.82
CA GLU A 125 3.66 15.16 4.04
C GLU A 125 2.76 15.95 4.99
N ALA A 126 3.27 16.25 6.18
CA ALA A 126 2.48 16.89 7.25
C ALA A 126 1.75 18.16 6.78
N ALA A 127 2.41 18.99 5.98
CA ALA A 127 1.81 20.22 5.48
C ALA A 127 0.58 19.96 4.60
N LYS A 128 0.62 18.91 3.78
CA LYS A 128 -0.51 18.53 2.92
C LYS A 128 -1.65 17.93 3.73
N GLU A 129 -1.34 17.18 4.78
CA GLU A 129 -2.34 16.58 5.65
C GLU A 129 -3.09 17.65 6.43
N GLN A 130 -2.40 18.61 6.97
CA GLN A 130 -3.01 19.72 7.71
C GLN A 130 -3.93 20.55 6.83
N THR A 131 -3.53 20.81 5.58
CA THR A 131 -4.34 21.56 4.62
C THR A 131 -5.59 20.78 4.22
N ALA A 132 -5.48 19.47 4.02
CA ALA A 132 -6.59 18.61 3.63
C ALA A 132 -7.56 18.34 4.79
N ALA A 133 -7.08 18.26 6.03
CA ALA A 133 -7.90 17.94 7.20
C ALA A 133 -8.85 19.05 7.59
N ALA A 134 -8.41 20.30 7.51
CA ALA A 134 -9.19 21.45 7.98
C ALA A 134 -10.61 21.56 7.36
N PRO A 135 -10.79 21.42 6.03
CA PRO A 135 -12.13 21.43 5.45
C PRO A 135 -13.00 20.27 5.92
N SER A 136 -12.41 19.12 6.11
CA SER A 136 -13.12 17.93 6.57
C SER A 136 -13.65 18.12 8.00
N GLU A 137 -12.84 18.68 8.88
CA GLU A 137 -13.24 18.97 10.25
C GLU A 137 -14.43 19.92 10.30
N ARG A 138 -14.41 20.95 9.46
CA ARG A 138 -15.52 21.90 9.39
C ARG A 138 -16.82 21.26 8.94
N ARG A 139 -16.76 20.31 8.01
CA ARG A 139 -17.96 19.61 7.58
C ARG A 139 -18.48 18.67 8.64
N ASP A 140 -17.60 18.02 9.36
CA ASP A 140 -17.99 17.13 10.43
C ASP A 140 -18.69 17.89 11.55
N ASP A 141 -18.19 19.07 11.89
CA ASP A 141 -18.83 19.94 12.87
C ASP A 141 -20.23 20.33 12.45
N VAL A 142 -20.43 20.66 11.20
CA VAL A 142 -21.75 20.98 10.67
C VAL A 142 -22.67 19.75 10.69
N GLY A 143 -22.14 18.58 10.35
CA GLY A 143 -22.92 17.35 10.34
C GLY A 143 -23.31 16.87 11.73
N ALA A 144 -22.59 17.22 12.74
CA ALA A 144 -22.86 16.84 14.13
C ALA A 144 -24.03 17.59 14.74
N ARG A 145 -24.51 18.62 14.09
CA ARG A 145 -25.63 19.47 14.55
C ARG A 145 -26.95 19.06 13.98
#